data_4dfeb1fb8bd28194c551fc2e3caf462a
#
_entry.id   4dfeb1fb8bd28194c551fc2e3caf462a
#
_cell.length_a   1.000
_cell.length_b   1.000
_cell.length_c   1.000
_cell.angle_alpha   90.00
_cell.angle_beta   90.00
_cell.angle_gamma   90.00
#
_symmetry.space_group_name_H-M   'P 1'
#
loop_
_entity.id
_entity.type
_entity.pdbx_description
1 polymer ?
#
loop_
_entity_poly.entity_id
_entity_poly.type
_entity_poly.pdbx_seq_one_letter_code
_entity_poly.pdbx_strand_id
1 'polypeptide(L)'
;MSNTQADSDLSVETDPVVVMDMKLEVVVIPVSDVDRAKAFYTGLGWRLDADFATSDEFRIVQVTPPGSGCSVNFGTNVTAAEPGATQGLHLIVSDIDAARAELVAHGADASEVFQDRKSVV
;
A
#
# COMPACT_ATOMS: atom_id res chain seq x y z
N MET A 1 6.61 -19.01 8.20
CA MET A 1 7.26 -18.68 8.70
C MET A 1 7.26 -18.72 9.98
N SER A 2 7.68 -19.11 10.13
CA SER A 2 7.83 -19.05 10.99
C SER A 2 8.29 -18.93 11.83
N ASN A 3 8.61 -19.10 12.23
CA ASN A 3 9.12 -18.91 13.02
C ASN A 3 9.16 -18.93 14.04
N THR A 4 9.31 -19.25 14.27
CA THR A 4 9.51 -19.14 15.11
C THR A 4 9.96 -19.16 16.06
N GLN A 5 10.23 -19.20 16.35
CA GLN A 5 10.84 -18.99 17.20
C GLN A 5 10.70 -19.03 18.34
N ALA A 6 10.60 -19.47 18.49
CA ALA A 6 10.65 -19.35 19.38
C ALA A 6 10.81 -19.65 20.41
N ASP A 7 11.02 -20.07 20.61
CA ASP A 7 11.33 -20.13 21.45
C ASP A 7 11.84 -19.94 22.16
N SER A 8 12.04 -19.97 22.29
CA SER A 8 12.70 -19.55 22.83
C SER A 8 13.23 -19.42 23.71
N ASP A 9 13.38 -19.66 23.96
CA ASP A 9 14.03 -19.31 24.67
C ASP A 9 14.85 -19.33 25.06
N LEU A 10 15.05 -19.69 24.95
CA LEU A 10 15.92 -19.50 25.21
C LEU A 10 16.89 -19.49 25.15
N SER A 11 17.16 -19.75 24.90
CA SER A 11 18.18 -19.51 24.82
C SER A 11 18.88 -19.20 24.39
N VAL A 12 18.80 -19.28 24.01
CA VAL A 12 19.56 -18.78 23.60
C VAL A 12 20.26 -18.15 23.35
N GLU A 13 20.45 -18.21 23.30
CA GLU A 13 21.26 -17.47 23.26
C GLU A 13 22.51 -17.12 22.87
N THR A 14 23.09 -17.60 22.57
CA THR A 14 24.52 -17.33 22.42
C THR A 14 24.92 -17.14 21.00
N ASP A 15 24.15 -17.69 20.08
CA ASP A 15 24.40 -17.49 18.67
C ASP A 15 23.82 -16.10 18.26
N PRO A 16 24.62 -15.33 17.54
CA PRO A 16 24.11 -14.05 17.09
C PRO A 16 22.91 -14.24 16.15
N VAL A 17 21.96 -13.33 16.29
CA VAL A 17 20.83 -13.29 15.39
C VAL A 17 21.29 -12.67 14.08
N VAL A 18 21.09 -13.39 12.99
CA VAL A 18 21.38 -12.86 11.68
C VAL A 18 20.13 -12.10 11.21
N VAL A 19 20.29 -10.81 10.99
CA VAL A 19 19.20 -9.94 10.54
C VAL A 19 19.44 -9.64 9.08
N MET A 20 18.45 -9.94 8.24
CA MET A 20 18.50 -9.63 6.83
C MET A 20 17.55 -8.49 6.53
N ASP A 21 18.00 -7.56 5.69
CA ASP A 21 17.12 -6.51 5.24
C ASP A 21 15.98 -7.11 4.42
N MET A 22 14.78 -6.71 4.77
CA MET A 22 13.60 -7.07 4.01
C MET A 22 12.70 -5.84 3.96
N LYS A 23 12.39 -5.39 2.76
CA LYS A 23 11.58 -4.21 2.55
C LYS A 23 10.37 -4.60 1.75
N LEU A 24 9.24 -4.03 2.13
CA LEU A 24 8.05 -4.18 1.28
C LEU A 24 8.31 -3.44 -0.01
N GLU A 25 8.21 -4.14 -1.12
CA GLU A 25 8.43 -3.53 -2.42
C GLU A 25 7.13 -3.08 -3.03
N VAL A 26 6.11 -3.94 -2.98
CA VAL A 26 4.87 -3.64 -3.66
C VAL A 26 3.72 -4.37 -2.97
N VAL A 27 2.56 -3.73 -2.96
CA VAL A 27 1.32 -4.39 -2.58
C VAL A 27 0.39 -4.32 -3.79
N VAL A 28 -0.46 -5.32 -3.94
CA VAL A 28 -1.41 -5.39 -5.05
C VAL A 28 -2.80 -5.11 -4.50
N ILE A 29 -3.51 -4.19 -5.13
CA ILE A 29 -4.88 -3.89 -4.75
C ILE A 29 -5.81 -4.17 -5.93
N PRO A 30 -7.01 -4.71 -5.66
CA PRO A 30 -7.99 -4.93 -6.72
C PRO A 30 -8.76 -3.66 -7.02
N VAL A 31 -8.92 -3.35 -8.30
CA VAL A 31 -9.70 -2.18 -8.73
C VAL A 31 -10.66 -2.61 -9.82
N SER A 32 -11.79 -1.90 -9.93
CA SER A 32 -12.78 -2.19 -10.96
C SER A 32 -12.52 -1.45 -12.26
N ASP A 33 -11.78 -0.34 -12.20
CA ASP A 33 -11.53 0.52 -13.35
C ASP A 33 -10.09 0.99 -13.29
N VAL A 34 -9.25 0.39 -14.14
CA VAL A 34 -7.81 0.61 -14.11
C VAL A 34 -7.46 2.06 -14.49
N ASP A 35 -8.10 2.57 -15.53
CA ASP A 35 -7.83 3.94 -15.97
C ASP A 35 -8.23 4.95 -14.92
N ARG A 36 -9.35 4.73 -14.26
CA ARG A 36 -9.81 5.62 -13.21
C ARG A 36 -8.86 5.59 -12.03
N ALA A 37 -8.41 4.40 -11.63
CA ALA A 37 -7.47 4.26 -10.53
C ALA A 37 -6.15 4.94 -10.88
N LYS A 38 -5.66 4.76 -12.10
CA LYS A 38 -4.44 5.41 -12.54
C LYS A 38 -4.57 6.92 -12.47
N ALA A 39 -5.66 7.45 -12.99
CA ALA A 39 -5.88 8.90 -12.98
C ALA A 39 -5.96 9.43 -11.56
N PHE A 40 -6.60 8.71 -10.67
CA PHE A 40 -6.74 9.12 -9.28
C PHE A 40 -5.37 9.24 -8.60
N TYR A 41 -4.57 8.18 -8.66
CA TYR A 41 -3.30 8.17 -7.96
C TYR A 41 -2.28 9.12 -8.58
N THR A 42 -2.20 9.19 -9.91
CA THR A 42 -1.29 10.15 -10.53
C THR A 42 -1.74 11.58 -10.30
N GLY A 43 -3.05 11.81 -10.19
CA GLY A 43 -3.58 13.12 -9.84
C GLY A 43 -3.16 13.56 -8.45
N LEU A 44 -2.98 12.62 -7.53
CA LEU A 44 -2.48 12.91 -6.18
C LEU A 44 -0.97 13.15 -6.17
N GLY A 45 -0.29 13.00 -7.30
CA GLY A 45 1.15 13.18 -7.37
C GLY A 45 1.93 11.89 -7.13
N TRP A 46 1.26 10.75 -7.08
CA TRP A 46 1.96 9.47 -6.99
C TRP A 46 2.71 9.22 -8.30
N ARG A 47 3.93 8.71 -8.18
CA ARG A 47 4.78 8.48 -9.35
C ARG A 47 4.28 7.27 -10.12
N LEU A 48 4.06 7.45 -11.42
CA LEU A 48 3.73 6.33 -12.29
C LEU A 48 5.03 5.61 -12.66
N ASP A 49 5.18 4.39 -12.18
CA ASP A 49 6.39 3.60 -12.43
C ASP A 49 6.25 2.73 -13.65
N ALA A 50 5.05 2.21 -13.90
CA ALA A 50 4.83 1.31 -15.01
C ALA A 50 3.36 1.28 -15.38
N ASP A 51 3.10 1.09 -16.66
CA ASP A 51 1.78 0.83 -17.20
C ASP A 51 1.99 -0.08 -18.39
N PHE A 52 1.74 -1.36 -18.19
CA PHE A 52 2.10 -2.38 -19.16
C PHE A 52 0.93 -3.30 -19.42
N ALA A 53 0.61 -3.51 -20.68
CA ALA A 53 -0.45 -4.42 -21.10
C ALA A 53 0.08 -5.33 -22.18
N THR A 54 -0.20 -6.63 -22.07
CA THR A 54 0.13 -7.58 -23.11
C THR A 54 -1.06 -7.80 -24.05
N SER A 55 -2.28 -7.55 -23.53
CA SER A 55 -3.51 -7.75 -24.29
C SER A 55 -4.65 -7.09 -23.52
N ASP A 56 -5.87 -7.22 -24.03
CA ASP A 56 -7.05 -6.76 -23.30
C ASP A 56 -7.27 -7.55 -22.01
N GLU A 57 -6.60 -8.70 -21.87
CA GLU A 57 -6.82 -9.58 -20.74
C GLU A 57 -5.79 -9.39 -19.63
N PHE A 58 -4.74 -8.63 -19.86
CA PHE A 58 -3.74 -8.39 -18.82
C PHE A 58 -3.17 -7.00 -18.93
N ARG A 59 -3.22 -6.28 -17.83
CA ARG A 59 -2.61 -4.96 -17.70
C ARG A 59 -2.18 -4.77 -16.26
N ILE A 60 -1.00 -4.21 -16.06
CA ILE A 60 -0.50 -3.88 -14.74
C ILE A 60 -0.02 -2.44 -14.71
N VAL A 61 -0.44 -1.72 -13.69
CA VAL A 61 -0.03 -0.34 -13.44
C VAL A 61 0.62 -0.31 -12.07
N GLN A 62 1.75 0.35 -11.97
CA GLN A 62 2.44 0.54 -10.70
C GLN A 62 2.60 2.02 -10.41
N VAL A 63 2.19 2.41 -9.22
CA VAL A 63 2.33 3.79 -8.73
C VAL A 63 3.03 3.75 -7.38
N THR A 64 3.74 4.82 -7.07
CA THR A 64 4.47 4.93 -5.80
C THR A 64 4.12 6.24 -5.13
N PRO A 65 3.64 6.20 -3.88
CA PRO A 65 3.39 7.44 -3.12
C PRO A 65 4.69 8.24 -2.96
N PRO A 66 4.62 9.56 -2.95
CA PRO A 66 5.80 10.39 -2.72
C PRO A 66 6.50 10.01 -1.42
N GLY A 67 7.79 9.77 -1.49
CA GLY A 67 8.59 9.43 -0.31
C GLY A 67 8.48 8.00 0.15
N SER A 68 7.68 7.16 -0.52
CA SER A 68 7.49 5.77 -0.11
C SER A 68 8.49 4.86 -0.80
N GLY A 69 8.98 3.86 -0.08
CA GLY A 69 9.76 2.79 -0.67
C GLY A 69 8.91 1.63 -1.16
N CYS A 70 7.61 1.65 -0.86
CA CYS A 70 6.69 0.60 -1.28
C CYS A 70 5.74 1.16 -2.32
N SER A 71 5.51 0.37 -3.37
CA SER A 71 4.64 0.74 -4.48
C SER A 71 3.30 0.03 -4.40
N VAL A 72 2.35 0.48 -5.19
CA VAL A 72 1.03 -0.13 -5.28
C VAL A 72 0.81 -0.54 -6.73
N ASN A 73 0.42 -1.80 -6.92
CA ASN A 73 0.07 -2.33 -8.23
C ASN A 73 -1.41 -2.58 -8.32
N PHE A 74 -1.96 -2.32 -9.47
CA PHE A 74 -3.34 -2.70 -9.80
C PHE A 74 -3.43 -2.93 -11.31
N GLY A 75 -4.50 -3.53 -11.75
CA GLY A 75 -4.63 -3.78 -13.18
C GLY A 75 -5.72 -4.76 -13.50
N THR A 76 -5.62 -5.33 -14.69
CA THR A 76 -6.54 -6.33 -15.19
C THR A 76 -5.93 -7.72 -14.99
N ASN A 77 -6.59 -8.55 -14.22
CA ASN A 77 -6.14 -9.92 -13.94
C ASN A 77 -4.80 -10.01 -13.23
N VAL A 78 -4.50 -9.04 -12.39
CA VAL A 78 -3.28 -9.07 -11.56
C VAL A 78 -3.56 -9.69 -10.20
N THR A 79 -4.80 -9.81 -9.81
CA THR A 79 -5.21 -10.44 -8.55
C THR A 79 -6.60 -11.02 -8.72
N ALA A 80 -6.87 -12.08 -7.98
CA ALA A 80 -8.21 -12.68 -7.94
C ALA A 80 -9.10 -12.02 -6.90
N ALA A 81 -8.57 -11.09 -6.11
CA ALA A 81 -9.35 -10.41 -5.08
C ALA A 81 -10.41 -9.51 -5.71
N GLU A 82 -11.53 -9.38 -5.02
CA GLU A 82 -12.63 -8.54 -5.51
C GLU A 82 -12.27 -7.07 -5.43
N PRO A 83 -12.67 -6.26 -6.42
CA PRO A 83 -12.45 -4.81 -6.34
C PRO A 83 -13.01 -4.24 -5.06
N GLY A 84 -12.23 -3.38 -4.40
CA GLY A 84 -12.62 -2.78 -3.15
C GLY A 84 -12.38 -3.64 -1.92
N ALA A 85 -11.82 -4.83 -2.07
CA ALA A 85 -11.62 -5.74 -0.94
C ALA A 85 -10.44 -5.35 -0.05
N THR A 86 -9.55 -4.51 -0.53
CA THR A 86 -8.35 -4.13 0.23
C THR A 86 -8.74 -3.33 1.46
N GLN A 87 -8.18 -3.72 2.59
CA GLN A 87 -8.39 -3.05 3.87
C GLN A 87 -7.08 -2.98 4.62
N GLY A 88 -6.96 -2.00 5.49
CA GLY A 88 -5.84 -1.94 6.41
C GLY A 88 -4.57 -1.33 5.86
N LEU A 89 -4.60 -0.69 4.69
CA LEU A 89 -3.44 0.04 4.22
C LEU A 89 -3.39 1.39 4.90
N HIS A 90 -2.22 1.73 5.41
CA HIS A 90 -2.00 2.98 6.12
C HIS A 90 -0.95 3.80 5.39
N LEU A 91 -1.23 5.08 5.23
CA LEU A 91 -0.27 6.04 4.71
C LEU A 91 0.16 6.94 5.85
N ILE A 92 1.46 7.15 5.97
CA ILE A 92 1.99 8.11 6.93
C ILE A 92 2.06 9.45 6.25
N VAL A 93 1.45 10.46 6.86
CA VAL A 93 1.44 11.82 6.33
C VAL A 93 1.88 12.78 7.42
N SER A 94 2.43 13.91 7.02
CA SER A 94 2.89 14.92 7.98
C SER A 94 1.75 15.81 8.47
N ASP A 95 0.68 15.92 7.68
CA ASP A 95 -0.45 16.79 8.01
C ASP A 95 -1.72 16.08 7.54
N ILE A 96 -2.44 15.51 8.49
CA ILE A 96 -3.59 14.68 8.17
C ILE A 96 -4.75 15.51 7.62
N ASP A 97 -4.91 16.75 8.07
CA ASP A 97 -5.98 17.61 7.55
C ASP A 97 -5.72 17.98 6.10
N ALA A 98 -4.47 18.31 5.77
CA ALA A 98 -4.10 18.63 4.40
C ALA A 98 -4.24 17.40 3.51
N ALA A 99 -3.82 16.23 4.00
CA ALA A 99 -3.92 15.01 3.23
C ALA A 99 -5.38 14.67 2.94
N ARG A 100 -6.24 14.80 3.93
CA ARG A 100 -7.66 14.56 3.73
C ARG A 100 -8.26 15.52 2.70
N ALA A 101 -7.92 16.81 2.80
CA ALA A 101 -8.43 17.79 1.87
C ALA A 101 -8.01 17.46 0.44
N GLU A 102 -6.79 17.03 0.26
CA GLU A 102 -6.29 16.64 -1.06
C GLU A 102 -7.05 15.44 -1.61
N LEU A 103 -7.27 14.42 -0.77
CA LEU A 103 -8.02 13.25 -1.20
C LEU A 103 -9.45 13.60 -1.61
N VAL A 104 -10.12 14.43 -0.81
CA VAL A 104 -11.48 14.85 -1.11
C VAL A 104 -11.50 15.66 -2.39
N ALA A 105 -10.52 16.55 -2.59
CA ALA A 105 -10.44 17.37 -3.80
C ALA A 105 -10.31 16.50 -5.06
N HIS A 106 -9.75 15.32 -4.93
CA HIS A 106 -9.60 14.40 -6.06
C HIS A 106 -10.72 13.35 -6.11
N GLY A 107 -11.77 13.54 -5.33
CA GLY A 107 -12.97 12.71 -5.44
C GLY A 107 -13.02 11.51 -4.52
N ALA A 108 -12.09 11.38 -3.60
CA ALA A 108 -12.14 10.27 -2.66
C ALA A 108 -13.24 10.48 -1.63
N ASP A 109 -13.85 9.38 -1.20
CA ASP A 109 -14.83 9.39 -0.12
C ASP A 109 -14.07 9.16 1.17
N ALA A 110 -13.68 10.25 1.83
CA ALA A 110 -12.90 10.21 3.05
C ALA A 110 -13.73 10.70 4.21
N SER A 111 -13.73 9.95 5.31
CA SER A 111 -14.40 10.37 6.51
C SER A 111 -13.73 11.63 7.07
N GLU A 112 -14.37 12.26 8.03
CA GLU A 112 -13.74 13.36 8.74
C GLU A 112 -12.56 12.84 9.54
N VAL A 113 -11.59 13.72 9.77
CA VAL A 113 -10.44 13.39 10.58
C VAL A 113 -10.91 13.11 12.00
N PHE A 114 -10.44 12.00 12.55
CA PHE A 114 -10.74 11.67 13.94
C PHE A 114 -9.46 11.18 14.60
N GLN A 115 -9.45 11.22 15.91
CA GLN A 115 -8.30 10.77 16.66
C GLN A 115 -8.67 9.50 17.39
N ASP A 116 -7.98 8.43 17.06
CA ASP A 116 -8.15 7.17 17.75
C ASP A 116 -7.44 7.29 19.10
N ARG A 117 -8.19 7.04 20.16
CA ARG A 117 -7.63 7.17 21.50
C ARG A 117 -6.45 6.25 21.72
N LYS A 118 -6.46 5.10 21.08
CA LYS A 118 -5.38 4.15 21.23
C LYS A 118 -4.13 4.57 20.49
N SER A 119 -4.30 5.32 19.43
CA SER A 119 -3.15 5.77 18.66
C SER A 119 -2.55 7.05 19.23
N VAL A 120 -3.20 7.66 20.18
CA VAL A 120 -2.68 8.84 20.86
C VAL A 120 -1.55 8.47 21.81
N VAL A 121 -1.57 7.28 22.27
CA VAL A 121 -0.62 6.84 23.28
C VAL A 121 0.80 6.92 22.80
#